data_0ccdd72f3ade210c9eafe29258034be2
#
_entry.id   0ccdd72f3ade210c9eafe29258034be2
#
_cell.length_a   1.000
_cell.length_b   1.000
_cell.length_c   1.000
_cell.angle_alpha   90.00
_cell.angle_beta   90.00
_cell.angle_gamma   90.00
#
_symmetry.space_group_name_H-M   'P 1'
#
loop_
_entity.id
_entity.type
_entity.pdbx_description
1 polymer ?
#
loop_
_entity_poly.entity_id
_entity_poly.type
_entity_poly.pdbx_seq_one_letter_code
_entity_poly.pdbx_strand_id
1 'polypeptide(L)'
;PKTTHSKRDIPITDNLYRLLTAEFSNKKSPYIVSSQESFLNIRTFEYRYHKLLNDADLYPHHFHTFRHTFATRCIESGVDIKTLSEILGHSSVSFTLNTYVHPSFQEKCIQMEKLNNLTG
;
A
#
# COMPACT_ATOMS: atom_id res chain seq x y z
N PRO A 1 -6.23 -15.14 -8.45
CA PRO A 1 -6.33 -13.80 -9.05
C PRO A 1 -7.30 -13.82 -10.22
N LYS A 2 -8.24 -12.86 -10.26
CA LYS A 2 -9.30 -12.83 -11.29
C LYS A 2 -8.83 -12.24 -12.64
N THR A 3 -7.63 -11.63 -12.68
CA THR A 3 -7.05 -11.01 -13.89
C THR A 3 -5.53 -11.20 -13.93
N THR A 4 -4.95 -11.11 -15.13
CA THR A 4 -3.49 -11.18 -15.35
C THR A 4 -2.74 -10.07 -14.59
N HIS A 5 -3.34 -8.89 -14.43
CA HIS A 5 -2.76 -7.77 -13.67
C HIS A 5 -2.70 -7.99 -12.15
N SER A 6 -3.41 -8.99 -11.63
CA SER A 6 -3.37 -9.32 -10.19
C SER A 6 -2.09 -10.05 -9.78
N LYS A 7 -1.40 -10.68 -10.73
CA LYS A 7 -0.14 -11.39 -10.48
C LYS A 7 1.02 -10.45 -10.83
N ARG A 8 1.74 -10.02 -9.81
CA ARG A 8 2.85 -9.07 -9.94
C ARG A 8 3.86 -9.24 -8.82
N ASP A 9 5.09 -8.83 -9.08
CA ASP A 9 6.14 -8.74 -8.09
C ASP A 9 6.12 -7.34 -7.47
N ILE A 10 6.17 -7.28 -6.15
CA ILE A 10 6.21 -6.02 -5.40
C ILE A 10 7.54 -5.97 -4.65
N PRO A 11 8.43 -5.02 -4.99
CA PRO A 11 9.66 -4.81 -4.23
C PRO A 11 9.35 -4.48 -2.77
N ILE A 12 10.14 -5.02 -1.87
CA ILE A 12 10.03 -4.68 -0.44
C ILE A 12 11.18 -3.78 -0.04
N THR A 13 10.89 -2.82 0.85
CA THR A 13 11.90 -1.95 1.42
C THR A 13 12.77 -2.69 2.44
N ASP A 14 13.97 -2.21 2.72
CA ASP A 14 14.86 -2.78 3.75
C ASP A 14 14.19 -2.86 5.13
N ASN A 15 13.40 -1.84 5.48
CA ASN A 15 12.66 -1.84 6.74
C ASN A 15 11.62 -2.96 6.78
N LEU A 16 10.85 -3.13 5.71
CA LEU A 16 9.88 -4.22 5.61
C LEU A 16 10.57 -5.58 5.61
N TYR A 17 11.69 -5.71 4.91
CA TYR A 17 12.50 -6.93 4.91
C TYR A 17 12.95 -7.33 6.32
N ARG A 18 13.47 -6.36 7.11
CA ARG A 18 13.90 -6.61 8.50
C ARG A 18 12.73 -7.05 9.38
N LEU A 19 11.57 -6.39 9.27
CA LEU A 19 10.36 -6.75 10.01
C LEU A 19 9.89 -8.18 9.67
N LEU A 20 9.83 -8.50 8.39
CA LEU A 20 9.43 -9.84 7.95
C LEU A 20 10.42 -10.90 8.41
N THR A 21 11.73 -10.64 8.30
CA THR A 21 12.77 -11.57 8.73
C THR A 21 12.69 -11.83 10.23
N ALA A 22 12.51 -10.79 11.05
CA ALA A 22 12.36 -10.94 12.50
C ALA A 22 11.12 -11.75 12.85
N GLU A 23 9.99 -11.52 12.18
CA GLU A 23 8.75 -12.24 12.39
C GLU A 23 8.85 -13.72 11.95
N PHE A 24 9.50 -13.99 10.82
CA PHE A 24 9.67 -15.34 10.31
C PHE A 24 10.70 -16.19 11.05
N SER A 25 11.71 -15.57 11.67
CA SER A 25 12.78 -16.30 12.40
C SER A 25 12.25 -17.21 13.50
N ASN A 26 11.10 -16.89 14.08
CA ASN A 26 10.45 -17.62 15.15
C ASN A 26 9.19 -18.38 14.72
N LYS A 27 8.83 -18.32 13.43
CA LYS A 27 7.56 -18.84 12.92
C LYS A 27 7.74 -20.21 12.28
N LYS A 28 6.92 -21.17 12.70
CA LYS A 28 6.84 -22.51 12.07
C LYS A 28 5.89 -22.56 10.86
N SER A 29 5.14 -21.49 10.63
CA SER A 29 4.14 -21.41 9.56
C SER A 29 4.74 -20.81 8.28
N PRO A 30 4.45 -21.36 7.09
CA PRO A 30 4.82 -20.74 5.80
C PRO A 30 3.98 -19.50 5.45
N TYR A 31 2.96 -19.20 6.25
CA TYR A 31 2.04 -18.07 6.00
C TYR A 31 2.35 -16.86 6.90
N ILE A 32 2.34 -15.67 6.32
CA ILE A 32 2.64 -14.42 7.04
C ILE A 32 1.66 -14.20 8.19
N VAL A 33 0.36 -14.40 7.95
CA VAL A 33 -0.72 -14.02 8.88
C VAL A 33 -1.26 -15.20 9.69
N SER A 34 -0.79 -16.41 9.45
CA SER A 34 -1.19 -17.61 10.18
C SER A 34 -0.06 -18.11 11.05
N SER A 35 -0.38 -18.54 12.27
CA SER A 35 0.54 -19.28 13.14
C SER A 35 0.47 -20.81 12.93
N GLN A 36 -0.47 -21.27 12.10
CA GLN A 36 -0.70 -22.69 11.80
C GLN A 36 -0.09 -23.07 10.45
N GLU A 37 -0.02 -24.35 10.16
CA GLU A 37 0.43 -24.88 8.87
C GLU A 37 -0.55 -24.62 7.72
N SER A 38 -1.79 -24.24 8.03
CA SER A 38 -2.82 -23.88 7.07
C SER A 38 -3.00 -22.36 6.95
N PHE A 39 -3.50 -21.90 5.81
CA PHE A 39 -3.86 -20.49 5.63
C PHE A 39 -5.01 -20.08 6.56
N LEU A 40 -4.99 -18.83 7.00
CA LEU A 40 -6.07 -18.27 7.81
C LEU A 40 -7.32 -18.01 6.93
N ASN A 41 -8.48 -18.48 7.37
CA ASN A 41 -9.74 -18.17 6.70
C ASN A 41 -10.01 -16.65 6.73
N ILE A 42 -10.51 -16.09 5.63
CA ILE A 42 -10.78 -14.65 5.48
C ILE A 42 -11.69 -14.13 6.60
N ARG A 43 -12.76 -14.85 6.92
CA ARG A 43 -13.69 -14.45 8.00
C ARG A 43 -13.00 -14.39 9.37
N THR A 44 -12.12 -15.35 9.65
CA THR A 44 -11.34 -15.36 10.89
C THR A 44 -10.36 -14.19 10.93
N PHE A 45 -9.74 -13.86 9.78
CA PHE A 45 -8.87 -12.71 9.65
C PHE A 45 -9.63 -11.40 9.91
N GLU A 46 -10.77 -11.20 9.27
CA GLU A 46 -11.63 -10.03 9.44
C GLU A 46 -12.10 -9.88 10.90
N TYR A 47 -12.53 -10.97 11.52
CA TYR A 47 -12.91 -10.96 12.94
C TYR A 47 -11.76 -10.52 13.84
N ARG A 48 -10.56 -11.07 13.66
CA ARG A 48 -9.37 -10.70 14.44
C ARG A 48 -8.96 -9.25 14.19
N TYR A 49 -9.06 -8.79 12.96
CA TYR A 49 -8.78 -7.41 12.59
C TYR A 49 -9.73 -6.42 13.29
N HIS A 50 -11.04 -6.67 13.23
CA HIS A 50 -12.01 -5.83 13.92
C HIS A 50 -11.85 -5.86 15.43
N LYS A 51 -11.54 -7.03 15.98
CA LYS A 51 -11.23 -7.14 17.42
C LYS A 51 -10.01 -6.30 17.79
N LEU A 52 -8.95 -6.35 17.00
CA LEU A 52 -7.73 -5.54 17.21
C LEU A 52 -8.04 -4.04 17.19
N LEU A 53 -8.84 -3.56 16.23
CA LEU A 53 -9.23 -2.15 16.15
C LEU A 53 -10.05 -1.75 17.39
N ASN A 54 -10.98 -2.58 17.82
CA ASN A 54 -11.79 -2.32 19.00
C ASN A 54 -10.93 -2.31 20.28
N ASP A 55 -10.02 -3.26 20.46
CA ASP A 55 -9.13 -3.33 21.61
C ASP A 55 -8.16 -2.14 21.68
N ALA A 56 -7.84 -1.54 20.52
CA ALA A 56 -7.02 -0.35 20.39
C ALA A 56 -7.80 0.98 20.44
N ASP A 57 -9.10 0.92 20.66
CA ASP A 57 -10.02 2.08 20.64
C ASP A 57 -9.93 2.88 19.33
N LEU A 58 -9.76 2.18 18.23
CA LEU A 58 -9.71 2.75 16.89
C LEU A 58 -11.06 2.62 16.19
N TYR A 59 -11.37 3.65 15.38
CA TYR A 59 -12.58 3.61 14.56
C TYR A 59 -12.53 2.41 13.59
N PRO A 60 -13.65 1.68 13.42
CA PRO A 60 -13.69 0.53 12.51
C PRO A 60 -13.50 0.96 11.06
N HIS A 61 -12.39 0.54 10.47
CA HIS A 61 -12.06 0.74 9.07
C HIS A 61 -12.04 -0.60 8.34
N HIS A 62 -12.38 -0.59 7.05
CA HIS A 62 -12.14 -1.75 6.19
C HIS A 62 -10.63 -1.96 6.00
N PHE A 63 -10.21 -3.22 5.92
CA PHE A 63 -8.80 -3.57 5.67
C PHE A 63 -8.24 -2.90 4.41
N HIS A 64 -9.08 -2.66 3.41
CA HIS A 64 -8.72 -1.95 2.18
C HIS A 64 -8.24 -0.50 2.42
N THR A 65 -8.55 0.09 3.55
CA THR A 65 -8.05 1.41 3.96
C THR A 65 -6.53 1.47 4.03
N PHE A 66 -5.87 0.36 4.39
CA PHE A 66 -4.40 0.29 4.36
C PHE A 66 -3.83 0.51 2.95
N ARG A 67 -4.52 -0.02 1.93
CA ARG A 67 -4.13 0.19 0.54
C ARG A 67 -4.25 1.66 0.14
N HIS A 68 -5.32 2.33 0.56
CA HIS A 68 -5.49 3.77 0.32
C HIS A 68 -4.42 4.59 1.03
N THR A 69 -4.15 4.29 2.31
CA THR A 69 -3.10 4.95 3.07
C THR A 69 -1.73 4.75 2.44
N PHE A 70 -1.40 3.54 2.01
CA PHE A 70 -0.17 3.24 1.32
C PHE A 70 -0.04 4.07 0.02
N ALA A 71 -1.08 4.07 -0.82
CA ALA A 71 -1.06 4.82 -2.07
C ALA A 71 -0.88 6.33 -1.85
N THR A 72 -1.60 6.89 -0.88
CA THR A 72 -1.47 8.32 -0.52
C THR A 72 -0.06 8.63 -0.03
N ARG A 73 0.52 7.82 0.85
CA ARG A 73 1.88 8.00 1.34
C ARG A 73 2.93 7.87 0.24
N CYS A 74 2.74 6.97 -0.71
CA CYS A 74 3.63 6.88 -1.88
C CYS A 74 3.62 8.18 -2.69
N ILE A 75 2.44 8.74 -2.95
CA ILE A 75 2.29 10.00 -3.69
C ILE A 75 2.94 11.16 -2.94
N GLU A 76 2.65 11.31 -1.65
CA GLU A 76 3.26 12.34 -0.78
C GLU A 76 4.79 12.24 -0.74
N SER A 77 5.33 11.03 -0.85
CA SER A 77 6.77 10.76 -0.89
C SER A 77 7.40 10.94 -2.29
N GLY A 78 6.60 11.30 -3.29
CA GLY A 78 7.09 11.53 -4.65
C GLY A 78 7.31 10.27 -5.49
N VAL A 79 6.69 9.14 -5.11
CA VAL A 79 6.71 7.93 -5.94
C VAL A 79 5.99 8.20 -7.26
N ASP A 80 6.61 7.81 -8.36
CA ASP A 80 6.05 7.96 -9.70
C ASP A 80 4.69 7.25 -9.84
N ILE A 81 3.70 7.96 -10.40
CA ILE A 81 2.31 7.49 -10.48
C ILE A 81 2.18 6.21 -11.32
N LYS A 82 2.96 6.10 -12.41
CA LYS A 82 2.94 4.89 -13.23
C LYS A 82 3.44 3.69 -12.45
N THR A 83 4.57 3.85 -11.77
CA THR A 83 5.15 2.84 -10.87
C THR A 83 4.19 2.44 -9.76
N LEU A 84 3.55 3.42 -9.12
CA LEU A 84 2.53 3.16 -8.09
C LEU A 84 1.34 2.38 -8.65
N SER A 85 0.87 2.72 -9.84
CA SER A 85 -0.23 2.02 -10.51
C SER A 85 0.09 0.54 -10.74
N GLU A 86 1.32 0.24 -11.17
CA GLU A 86 1.80 -1.13 -11.37
C GLU A 86 1.90 -1.90 -10.04
N ILE A 87 2.46 -1.27 -8.99
CA ILE A 87 2.52 -1.85 -7.63
C ILE A 87 1.12 -2.16 -7.11
N LEU A 88 0.17 -1.26 -7.30
CA LEU A 88 -1.22 -1.46 -6.89
C LEU A 88 -1.95 -2.49 -7.77
N GLY A 89 -1.44 -2.78 -8.96
CA GLY A 89 -2.06 -3.71 -9.91
C GLY A 89 -3.32 -3.13 -10.55
N HIS A 90 -3.35 -1.81 -10.76
CA HIS A 90 -4.40 -1.17 -11.53
C HIS A 90 -4.23 -1.45 -13.02
N SER A 91 -5.33 -1.67 -13.73
CA SER A 91 -5.32 -1.92 -15.18
C SER A 91 -4.95 -0.68 -16.00
N SER A 92 -5.08 0.52 -15.42
CA SER A 92 -4.67 1.78 -16.03
C SER A 92 -4.16 2.79 -15.01
N VAL A 93 -3.22 3.64 -15.44
CA VAL A 93 -2.71 4.77 -14.65
C VAL A 93 -3.81 5.78 -14.34
N SER A 94 -4.78 5.96 -15.24
CA SER A 94 -5.91 6.87 -15.06
C SER A 94 -6.71 6.57 -13.81
N PHE A 95 -6.88 5.31 -13.45
CA PHE A 95 -7.58 4.93 -12.22
C PHE A 95 -6.82 5.43 -10.98
N THR A 96 -5.50 5.27 -10.94
CA THR A 96 -4.65 5.78 -9.85
C THR A 96 -4.70 7.30 -9.76
N LEU A 97 -4.57 7.99 -10.90
CA LEU A 97 -4.66 9.45 -10.97
C LEU A 97 -5.99 9.97 -10.44
N ASN A 98 -7.10 9.44 -10.92
CA ASN A 98 -8.44 9.90 -10.55
C ASN A 98 -8.77 9.61 -9.07
N THR A 99 -8.21 8.55 -8.51
CA THR A 99 -8.49 8.15 -7.13
C THR A 99 -7.65 8.91 -6.11
N TYR A 100 -6.37 9.17 -6.41
CA TYR A 100 -5.40 9.65 -5.41
C TYR A 100 -4.77 11.00 -5.71
N VAL A 101 -4.85 11.51 -6.95
CA VAL A 101 -4.13 12.71 -7.36
C VAL A 101 -5.10 13.85 -7.66
N HIS A 102 -5.11 14.84 -6.78
CA HIS A 102 -5.93 16.05 -6.91
C HIS A 102 -5.07 17.28 -6.55
N PRO A 103 -4.16 17.72 -7.47
CA PRO A 103 -3.22 18.80 -7.15
C PRO A 103 -3.93 20.11 -6.88
N SER A 104 -3.57 20.77 -5.77
CA SER A 104 -4.00 22.11 -5.45
C SER A 104 -3.36 23.13 -6.38
N PHE A 105 -3.89 24.36 -6.41
CA PHE A 105 -3.28 25.46 -7.18
C PHE A 105 -1.85 25.75 -6.69
N GLN A 106 -1.63 25.70 -5.38
CA GLN A 106 -0.30 25.89 -4.79
C GLN A 106 0.71 24.83 -5.27
N GLU A 107 0.31 23.56 -5.34
CA GLU A 107 1.16 22.50 -5.89
C GLU A 107 1.49 22.73 -7.35
N LYS A 108 0.52 23.20 -8.15
CA LYS A 108 0.75 23.59 -9.55
C LYS A 108 1.82 24.69 -9.66
N CYS A 109 1.76 25.71 -8.80
CA CYS A 109 2.78 26.76 -8.75
C CYS A 109 4.17 26.19 -8.43
N ILE A 110 4.28 25.35 -7.39
CA ILE A 110 5.55 24.71 -6.99
C ILE A 110 6.13 23.88 -8.14
N GLN A 111 5.29 23.14 -8.86
CA GLN A 111 5.76 22.33 -9.99
C GLN A 111 6.24 23.21 -11.17
N MET A 112 5.55 24.32 -11.42
CA MET A 112 5.95 25.27 -12.47
C MET A 112 7.27 25.95 -12.17
N GLU A 113 7.57 26.27 -10.89
CA GLU A 113 8.84 26.86 -10.49
C GLU A 113 10.07 25.98 -10.84
N LYS A 114 9.88 24.68 -10.97
CA LYS A 114 10.96 23.77 -11.41
C LYS A 114 11.50 24.11 -12.79
N LEU A 115 10.72 24.74 -13.66
CA LEU A 115 11.15 25.18 -14.99
C LEU A 115 12.20 26.29 -14.91
N ASN A 116 12.19 27.12 -13.88
CA ASN A 116 13.19 28.17 -13.70
C ASN A 116 14.61 27.60 -13.56
N ASN A 117 14.75 26.38 -13.06
CA ASN A 117 16.05 25.72 -12.93
C ASN A 117 16.59 25.21 -14.27
N LEU A 118 15.78 25.14 -15.32
CA LEU A 118 16.19 24.73 -16.67
C LEU A 118 16.70 25.91 -17.52
N THR A 119 16.33 27.13 -17.16
CA THR A 119 16.63 28.35 -17.93
C THR A 119 17.67 29.26 -17.26
N GLY A 120 18.13 28.84 -16.09
CA GLY A 120 19.14 29.56 -15.29
C GLY A 120 20.58 29.21 -15.62
#